data_646509e39172489ca5e15724fcd5f57c
#
_entry.id   646509e39172489ca5e15724fcd5f57c
#
_cell.length_a   1.000
_cell.length_b   1.000
_cell.length_c   1.000
_cell.angle_alpha   90.00
_cell.angle_beta   90.00
_cell.angle_gamma   90.00
#
_symmetry.space_group_name_H-M   'P 1'
#
loop_
_entity.id
_entity.type
_entity.pdbx_description
1 polymer ?
#
loop_
_entity_poly.entity_id
_entity_poly.type
_entity_poly.pdbx_seq_one_letter_code
_entity_poly.pdbx_strand_id
1 'polypeptide(L)'
;IWLLLGAGLLLSVCTGFFQLTRINVWWKCTVCALFKRKKGDKKQNGKNSISQFQALCTALAATIGTGNIAGVSAAIVLGGPGAVFWIWVAAFFGMATSFAENTLGIFYRRRSPSGAWAGGAMYYLKYGLGEKKNCRALGGVLAALFAGFTILASFGIGNLGQVNKITVNLEAAFFSGVDLGKIGGIPVLSLIIGVVLTLLAGLIILGGLKRIAAFAEFVVPFMAVTYIAGALTVCIINFDMLAPAFCSIFRFALSGKAAAGGAAGAALRKTVTQGCKRGMFSNEAGLGSSVMVHSSSDVHEPVQQGMWGIFQVFFDTIIV
;
A
#
# COMPACT_ATOMS: atom_id res chain seq x y z
N ILE A 1 -11.55 6.03 -9.57
CA ILE A 1 -10.28 6.76 -9.71
C ILE A 1 -10.49 8.23 -9.40
N TRP A 2 -11.31 8.96 -10.18
CA TRP A 2 -11.53 10.40 -10.03
C TRP A 2 -12.06 10.78 -8.66
N LEU A 3 -12.94 9.96 -8.07
CA LEU A 3 -13.47 10.19 -6.74
C LEU A 3 -12.37 10.09 -5.67
N LEU A 4 -11.47 9.11 -5.76
CA LEU A 4 -10.36 8.95 -4.82
C LEU A 4 -9.33 10.08 -4.95
N LEU A 5 -8.98 10.48 -6.19
CA LEU A 5 -8.11 11.63 -6.42
C LEU A 5 -8.75 12.93 -5.91
N GLY A 6 -10.06 13.11 -6.17
CA GLY A 6 -10.82 14.27 -5.67
C GLY A 6 -10.87 14.32 -4.14
N ALA A 7 -11.08 13.18 -3.48
CA ALA A 7 -11.03 13.08 -2.03
C ALA A 7 -9.62 13.40 -1.50
N GLY A 8 -8.57 12.87 -2.12
CA GLY A 8 -7.19 13.17 -1.76
C GLY A 8 -6.81 14.64 -1.95
N LEU A 9 -7.29 15.27 -3.03
CA LEU A 9 -7.15 16.71 -3.26
C LEU A 9 -7.87 17.52 -2.18
N LEU A 10 -9.13 17.19 -1.89
CA LEU A 10 -9.91 17.85 -0.85
C LEU A 10 -9.23 17.74 0.50
N LEU A 11 -8.78 16.55 0.88
CA LEU A 11 -8.04 16.34 2.14
C LEU A 11 -6.71 17.11 2.15
N SER A 12 -5.99 17.18 1.03
CA SER A 12 -4.76 17.99 0.92
C SER A 12 -5.04 19.47 1.17
N VAL A 13 -6.12 20.00 0.60
CA VAL A 13 -6.51 21.41 0.82
C VAL A 13 -6.96 21.62 2.27
N CYS A 14 -7.80 20.75 2.82
CA CYS A 14 -8.29 20.84 4.21
C CYS A 14 -7.16 20.76 5.24
N THR A 15 -6.09 20.00 4.95
CA THR A 15 -4.92 19.88 5.84
C THR A 15 -3.82 20.90 5.52
N GLY A 16 -4.04 21.84 4.62
CA GLY A 16 -3.05 22.84 4.20
C GLY A 16 -1.83 22.21 3.54
N PHE A 17 -2.02 21.16 2.74
CA PHE A 17 -0.95 20.38 2.10
C PHE A 17 0.09 19.88 3.11
N PHE A 18 -0.37 19.32 4.22
CA PHE A 18 0.48 18.86 5.32
C PHE A 18 1.63 17.95 4.85
N GLN A 19 1.40 17.11 3.84
CA GLN A 19 2.39 16.23 3.25
C GLN A 19 3.59 16.97 2.64
N LEU A 20 3.43 18.25 2.22
CA LEU A 20 4.50 19.12 1.72
C LEU A 20 4.96 20.14 2.76
N THR A 21 4.01 20.87 3.34
CA THR A 21 4.31 22.03 4.22
C THR A 21 4.98 21.61 5.52
N ARG A 22 4.74 20.36 5.94
CA ARG A 22 5.25 19.82 7.20
C ARG A 22 6.14 18.57 7.03
N ILE A 23 6.89 18.50 5.92
CA ILE A 23 7.83 17.39 5.64
C ILE A 23 8.78 17.18 6.83
N ASN A 24 9.36 18.25 7.36
CA ASN A 24 10.28 18.17 8.50
C ASN A 24 9.62 17.55 9.76
N VAL A 25 8.32 17.75 9.94
CA VAL A 25 7.59 17.23 11.11
C VAL A 25 7.37 15.73 10.94
N TRP A 26 6.70 15.31 9.84
CA TRP A 26 6.41 13.90 9.67
C TRP A 26 7.69 13.06 9.45
N TRP A 27 8.73 13.61 8.81
CA TRP A 27 10.02 12.92 8.67
C TRP A 27 10.71 12.72 10.03
N LYS A 28 10.71 13.73 10.90
CA LYS A 28 11.25 13.60 12.26
C LYS A 28 10.46 12.61 13.11
N CYS A 29 9.13 12.62 13.00
CA CYS A 29 8.25 11.73 13.77
C CYS A 29 8.24 10.28 13.27
N THR A 30 8.64 10.02 12.03
CA THR A 30 8.73 8.68 11.44
C THR A 30 10.17 8.20 11.36
N VAL A 31 10.91 8.59 10.33
CA VAL A 31 12.26 8.09 10.05
C VAL A 31 13.25 8.39 11.17
N CYS A 32 13.31 9.66 11.62
CA CYS A 32 14.25 10.01 12.68
C CYS A 32 13.89 9.36 14.03
N ALA A 33 12.64 9.05 14.28
CA ALA A 33 12.20 8.33 15.47
C ALA A 33 12.74 6.90 15.52
N LEU A 34 12.91 6.23 14.37
CA LEU A 34 13.50 4.89 14.29
C LEU A 34 14.95 4.87 14.79
N PHE A 35 15.72 5.89 14.42
CA PHE A 35 17.15 5.99 14.80
C PHE A 35 17.36 6.54 16.22
N LYS A 36 16.38 7.27 16.78
CA LYS A 36 16.45 7.84 18.12
C LYS A 36 15.93 6.95 19.25
N ARG A 37 15.46 5.75 18.92
CA ARG A 37 14.92 4.80 19.89
C ARG A 37 15.98 4.47 20.94
N LYS A 38 15.90 5.10 22.12
CA LYS A 38 16.80 4.82 23.25
C LYS A 38 16.59 3.37 23.69
N LYS A 39 17.69 2.65 23.91
CA LYS A 39 17.75 1.26 24.42
C LYS A 39 17.02 1.03 25.77
N GLY A 40 16.39 2.07 26.33
CA GLY A 40 15.72 2.05 27.63
C GLY A 40 14.21 2.27 27.60
N ASP A 41 13.58 2.57 26.46
CA ASP A 41 12.13 2.60 26.37
C ASP A 41 11.58 1.17 26.46
N LYS A 42 11.40 0.75 27.72
CA LYS A 42 10.70 -0.49 28.06
C LYS A 42 9.38 -0.49 27.31
N LYS A 43 9.15 -1.57 26.58
CA LYS A 43 7.90 -1.93 25.92
C LYS A 43 6.69 -1.46 26.73
N GLN A 44 6.18 -0.29 26.45
CA GLN A 44 4.82 0.12 26.85
C GLN A 44 3.77 -0.60 25.99
N ASN A 45 4.20 -1.65 25.29
CA ASN A 45 3.25 -2.45 24.53
C ASN A 45 2.31 -3.10 25.52
N GLY A 46 1.10 -2.60 25.63
CA GLY A 46 0.02 -3.32 26.25
C GLY A 46 0.04 -4.76 25.74
N LYS A 47 -0.32 -5.74 26.58
CA LYS A 47 -0.22 -7.18 26.24
C LYS A 47 -0.72 -7.55 24.84
N ASN A 48 -1.53 -6.68 24.18
CA ASN A 48 -2.22 -6.93 22.91
C ASN A 48 -2.11 -5.81 21.86
N SER A 49 -1.04 -4.99 21.86
CA SER A 49 -0.75 -3.97 20.84
C SER A 49 0.56 -4.25 20.13
N ILE A 50 0.74 -3.66 18.93
CA ILE A 50 1.97 -3.73 18.13
C ILE A 50 2.64 -2.34 18.11
N SER A 51 3.94 -2.27 17.84
CA SER A 51 4.63 -0.98 17.72
C SER A 51 4.19 -0.23 16.45
N GLN A 52 4.38 1.08 16.43
CA GLN A 52 4.09 1.91 15.23
C GLN A 52 4.88 1.43 14.00
N PHE A 53 6.14 1.04 14.19
CA PHE A 53 6.98 0.51 13.12
C PHE A 53 6.51 -0.88 12.67
N GLN A 54 6.09 -1.75 13.58
CA GLN A 54 5.47 -3.03 13.23
C GLN A 54 4.20 -2.84 12.42
N ALA A 55 3.38 -1.86 12.78
CA ALA A 55 2.18 -1.52 12.02
C ALA A 55 2.53 -1.05 10.61
N LEU A 56 3.55 -0.17 10.47
CA LEU A 56 4.06 0.25 9.16
C LEU A 56 4.56 -0.94 8.34
N CYS A 57 5.44 -1.77 8.88
CA CYS A 57 6.00 -2.92 8.16
C CYS A 57 4.90 -3.89 7.72
N THR A 58 3.89 -4.12 8.58
CA THR A 58 2.76 -4.99 8.23
C THR A 58 1.91 -4.37 7.11
N ALA A 59 1.68 -3.06 7.12
CA ALA A 59 0.99 -2.36 6.05
C ALA A 59 1.81 -2.37 4.74
N LEU A 60 3.12 -2.13 4.81
CA LEU A 60 4.02 -2.22 3.65
C LEU A 60 4.12 -3.64 3.10
N ALA A 61 4.03 -4.68 3.94
CA ALA A 61 3.98 -6.07 3.47
C ALA A 61 2.78 -6.35 2.56
N ALA A 62 1.68 -5.64 2.76
CA ALA A 62 0.49 -5.75 1.91
C ALA A 62 0.62 -4.93 0.62
N THR A 63 1.25 -3.76 0.68
CA THR A 63 1.32 -2.82 -0.44
C THR A 63 2.52 -3.05 -1.35
N ILE A 64 3.73 -3.27 -0.80
CA ILE A 64 4.93 -3.56 -1.60
C ILE A 64 4.87 -4.99 -2.13
N GLY A 65 4.60 -5.11 -3.41
CA GLY A 65 4.47 -6.43 -4.04
C GLY A 65 4.37 -6.35 -5.56
N THR A 66 3.51 -7.16 -6.10
CA THR A 66 3.29 -7.24 -7.57
C THR A 66 2.77 -5.93 -8.17
N GLY A 67 2.18 -5.05 -7.36
CA GLY A 67 1.74 -3.72 -7.76
C GLY A 67 2.89 -2.82 -8.20
N ASN A 68 3.94 -2.76 -7.40
CA ASN A 68 5.13 -1.94 -7.64
C ASN A 68 5.96 -2.47 -8.82
N ILE A 69 6.19 -3.78 -8.88
CA ILE A 69 7.07 -4.40 -9.87
C ILE A 69 6.34 -4.60 -11.21
N ALA A 70 5.38 -5.53 -11.24
CA ALA A 70 4.66 -5.89 -12.45
C ALA A 70 3.61 -4.83 -12.85
N GLY A 71 3.00 -4.15 -11.86
CA GLY A 71 1.98 -3.15 -12.09
C GLY A 71 2.53 -1.89 -12.75
N VAL A 72 3.66 -1.38 -12.28
CA VAL A 72 4.33 -0.19 -12.86
C VAL A 72 4.83 -0.51 -14.26
N SER A 73 5.47 -1.67 -14.45
CA SER A 73 5.90 -2.12 -15.79
C SER A 73 4.73 -2.23 -16.76
N ALA A 74 3.61 -2.80 -16.33
CA ALA A 74 2.38 -2.86 -17.14
C ALA A 74 1.80 -1.46 -17.43
N ALA A 75 1.89 -0.51 -16.48
CA ALA A 75 1.45 0.87 -16.70
C ALA A 75 2.28 1.55 -17.79
N ILE A 76 3.60 1.34 -17.79
CA ILE A 76 4.50 1.88 -18.81
C ILE A 76 4.20 1.26 -20.18
N VAL A 77 4.00 -0.05 -20.27
CA VAL A 77 3.69 -0.74 -21.52
C VAL A 77 2.33 -0.29 -22.08
N LEU A 78 1.32 -0.13 -21.23
CA LEU A 78 -0.04 0.20 -21.65
C LEU A 78 -0.30 1.69 -21.81
N GLY A 79 0.34 2.52 -20.98
CA GLY A 79 0.10 3.96 -20.89
C GLY A 79 1.27 4.83 -21.32
N GLY A 80 2.40 4.22 -21.69
CA GLY A 80 3.65 4.93 -22.00
C GLY A 80 4.41 5.39 -20.74
N PRO A 81 5.64 5.91 -20.91
CA PRO A 81 6.48 6.40 -19.80
C PRO A 81 5.81 7.46 -18.93
N GLY A 82 4.94 8.28 -19.51
CA GLY A 82 4.18 9.30 -18.78
C GLY A 82 3.24 8.76 -17.69
N ALA A 83 2.93 7.46 -17.71
CA ALA A 83 2.14 6.83 -16.65
C ALA A 83 2.83 6.92 -15.27
N VAL A 84 4.17 6.92 -15.25
CA VAL A 84 4.96 7.07 -14.01
C VAL A 84 4.69 8.42 -13.34
N PHE A 85 4.64 9.50 -14.09
CA PHE A 85 4.26 10.82 -13.56
C PHE A 85 2.90 10.78 -12.87
N TRP A 86 1.92 10.15 -13.49
CA TRP A 86 0.57 10.04 -12.93
C TRP A 86 0.47 9.09 -11.75
N ILE A 87 1.36 8.11 -11.64
CA ILE A 87 1.56 7.31 -10.43
C ILE A 87 2.02 8.21 -9.28
N TRP A 88 3.01 9.10 -9.49
CA TRP A 88 3.48 10.05 -8.49
C TRP A 88 2.41 11.06 -8.08
N VAL A 89 1.61 11.57 -9.03
CA VAL A 89 0.47 12.45 -8.73
C VAL A 89 -0.56 11.72 -7.86
N ALA A 90 -0.88 10.47 -8.18
CA ALA A 90 -1.80 9.67 -7.37
C ALA A 90 -1.25 9.41 -5.97
N ALA A 91 0.05 9.12 -5.84
CA ALA A 91 0.70 8.94 -4.54
C ALA A 91 0.69 10.23 -3.72
N PHE A 92 0.93 11.37 -4.35
CA PHE A 92 0.89 12.67 -3.68
C PHE A 92 -0.44 12.94 -2.99
N PHE A 93 -1.56 12.72 -3.67
CA PHE A 93 -2.89 12.83 -3.08
C PHE A 93 -3.22 11.66 -2.14
N GLY A 94 -2.70 10.47 -2.44
CA GLY A 94 -2.79 9.30 -1.59
C GLY A 94 -2.16 9.49 -0.21
N MET A 95 -1.05 10.24 -0.10
CA MET A 95 -0.44 10.57 1.19
C MET A 95 -1.40 11.30 2.13
N ALA A 96 -2.15 12.28 1.63
CA ALA A 96 -3.14 13.00 2.43
C ALA A 96 -4.32 12.09 2.82
N THR A 97 -4.74 11.22 1.91
CA THR A 97 -5.80 10.24 2.18
C THR A 97 -5.38 9.26 3.27
N SER A 98 -4.20 8.66 3.14
CA SER A 98 -3.67 7.72 4.13
C SER A 98 -3.43 8.38 5.50
N PHE A 99 -2.98 9.64 5.52
CA PHE A 99 -2.89 10.43 6.74
C PHE A 99 -4.22 10.55 7.46
N ALA A 100 -5.27 10.95 6.73
CA ALA A 100 -6.61 11.11 7.28
C ALA A 100 -7.19 9.78 7.76
N GLU A 101 -7.10 8.71 6.94
CA GLU A 101 -7.60 7.39 7.28
C GLU A 101 -6.95 6.85 8.56
N ASN A 102 -5.62 6.89 8.67
CA ASN A 102 -4.92 6.37 9.83
C ASN A 102 -5.16 7.20 11.09
N THR A 103 -5.28 8.54 10.94
CA THR A 103 -5.66 9.42 12.05
C THR A 103 -7.05 9.08 12.57
N LEU A 104 -8.04 8.96 11.67
CA LEU A 104 -9.41 8.59 12.03
C LEU A 104 -9.48 7.17 12.60
N GLY A 105 -8.70 6.24 12.04
CA GLY A 105 -8.63 4.86 12.51
C GLY A 105 -8.18 4.75 13.97
N ILE A 106 -7.19 5.53 14.37
CA ILE A 106 -6.74 5.61 15.77
C ILE A 106 -7.77 6.33 16.64
N PHE A 107 -8.36 7.42 16.15
CA PHE A 107 -9.31 8.21 16.93
C PHE A 107 -10.58 7.43 17.27
N TYR A 108 -11.13 6.68 16.32
CA TYR A 108 -12.38 5.93 16.49
C TYR A 108 -12.18 4.46 16.87
N ARG A 109 -10.96 3.99 17.10
CA ARG A 109 -10.72 2.61 17.55
C ARG A 109 -11.35 2.33 18.93
N ARG A 110 -11.67 1.08 19.18
CA ARG A 110 -12.23 0.61 20.45
C ARG A 110 -11.43 -0.55 21.01
N ARG A 111 -11.50 -0.78 22.30
CA ARG A 111 -10.94 -1.98 22.90
C ARG A 111 -11.92 -3.14 22.76
N SER A 112 -11.41 -4.25 22.26
CA SER A 112 -12.13 -5.52 22.24
C SER A 112 -12.24 -6.08 23.66
N PRO A 113 -13.17 -7.02 23.94
CA PRO A 113 -13.24 -7.74 25.21
C PRO A 113 -11.94 -8.43 25.60
N SER A 114 -11.11 -8.83 24.62
CA SER A 114 -9.76 -9.39 24.85
C SER A 114 -8.70 -8.35 25.22
N GLY A 115 -9.06 -7.06 25.33
CA GLY A 115 -8.14 -5.95 25.58
C GLY A 115 -7.32 -5.49 24.37
N ALA A 116 -7.47 -6.11 23.20
CA ALA A 116 -6.82 -5.69 21.97
C ALA A 116 -7.50 -4.46 21.36
N TRP A 117 -6.72 -3.64 20.64
CA TRP A 117 -7.28 -2.57 19.87
C TRP A 117 -7.96 -3.12 18.60
N ALA A 118 -9.18 -2.70 18.37
CA ALA A 118 -9.96 -2.98 17.17
C ALA A 118 -10.36 -1.66 16.51
N GLY A 119 -10.00 -1.51 15.25
CA GLY A 119 -10.23 -0.30 14.47
C GLY A 119 -10.27 -0.60 12.97
N GLY A 120 -10.34 0.43 12.18
CA GLY A 120 -10.44 0.34 10.74
C GLY A 120 -11.54 1.25 10.20
N ALA A 121 -11.73 1.25 8.87
CA ALA A 121 -12.69 2.13 8.23
C ALA A 121 -14.13 1.90 8.73
N MET A 122 -14.50 0.66 9.03
CA MET A 122 -15.82 0.33 9.59
C MET A 122 -16.09 1.04 10.93
N TYR A 123 -15.05 1.33 11.72
CA TYR A 123 -15.20 2.00 13.01
C TYR A 123 -15.48 3.48 12.85
N TYR A 124 -14.71 4.21 12.03
CA TYR A 124 -14.98 5.64 11.84
C TYR A 124 -16.24 5.88 11.00
N LEU A 125 -16.64 4.96 10.12
CA LEU A 125 -17.95 5.03 9.46
C LEU A 125 -19.09 4.84 10.47
N LYS A 126 -19.00 3.83 11.33
CA LYS A 126 -20.06 3.54 12.30
C LYS A 126 -20.15 4.58 13.41
N TYR A 127 -19.02 4.96 14.00
CA TYR A 127 -18.99 5.84 15.17
C TYR A 127 -18.82 7.30 14.77
N GLY A 128 -17.96 7.66 13.83
CA GLY A 128 -17.74 9.03 13.40
C GLY A 128 -18.94 9.60 12.63
N LEU A 129 -19.42 8.89 11.61
CA LEU A 129 -20.60 9.32 10.89
C LEU A 129 -21.87 9.14 11.73
N GLY A 130 -21.89 8.12 12.58
CA GLY A 130 -23.02 7.80 13.47
C GLY A 130 -23.24 8.78 14.64
N GLU A 131 -22.27 9.64 14.95
CA GLU A 131 -22.45 10.74 15.93
C GLU A 131 -23.40 11.83 15.44
N LYS A 132 -23.54 11.98 14.12
CA LYS A 132 -24.49 12.92 13.52
C LYS A 132 -25.90 12.33 13.58
N LYS A 133 -26.85 13.03 14.24
CA LYS A 133 -28.23 12.57 14.51
C LYS A 133 -28.95 11.94 13.30
N ASN A 134 -28.76 12.51 12.10
CA ASN A 134 -29.45 12.03 10.89
C ASN A 134 -28.65 10.98 10.09
N CYS A 135 -27.42 10.64 10.48
CA CYS A 135 -26.53 9.76 9.72
C CYS A 135 -26.24 8.43 10.43
N ARG A 136 -26.84 8.18 11.59
CA ARG A 136 -26.54 6.98 12.39
C ARG A 136 -26.83 5.67 11.66
N ALA A 137 -27.99 5.58 11.01
CA ALA A 137 -28.36 4.41 10.21
C ALA A 137 -27.44 4.26 8.99
N LEU A 138 -27.18 5.37 8.29
CA LEU A 138 -26.26 5.40 7.14
C LEU A 138 -24.86 4.93 7.53
N GLY A 139 -24.30 5.44 8.65
CA GLY A 139 -23.00 5.02 9.15
C GLY A 139 -22.93 3.52 9.46
N GLY A 140 -23.99 2.96 10.04
CA GLY A 140 -24.09 1.52 10.28
C GLY A 140 -24.11 0.68 9.00
N VAL A 141 -24.94 1.08 8.03
CA VAL A 141 -25.03 0.40 6.72
C VAL A 141 -23.69 0.47 5.97
N LEU A 142 -23.09 1.66 5.89
CA LEU A 142 -21.79 1.82 5.19
C LEU A 142 -20.68 1.00 5.87
N ALA A 143 -20.67 0.94 7.20
CA ALA A 143 -19.69 0.13 7.93
C ALA A 143 -19.86 -1.36 7.64
N ALA A 144 -21.10 -1.86 7.59
CA ALA A 144 -21.39 -3.26 7.27
C ALA A 144 -21.02 -3.59 5.82
N LEU A 145 -21.37 -2.72 4.86
CA LEU A 145 -21.00 -2.87 3.45
C LEU A 145 -19.48 -2.87 3.27
N PHE A 146 -18.78 -1.93 3.91
CA PHE A 146 -17.32 -1.88 3.88
C PHE A 146 -16.72 -3.20 4.40
N ALA A 147 -17.16 -3.69 5.56
CA ALA A 147 -16.68 -4.93 6.13
C ALA A 147 -16.93 -6.12 5.20
N GLY A 148 -18.13 -6.22 4.64
CA GLY A 148 -18.48 -7.28 3.68
C GLY A 148 -17.62 -7.24 2.41
N PHE A 149 -17.45 -6.07 1.80
CA PHE A 149 -16.60 -5.93 0.61
C PHE A 149 -15.12 -6.18 0.91
N THR A 150 -14.63 -5.81 2.09
CA THR A 150 -13.24 -6.09 2.50
C THR A 150 -13.00 -7.58 2.65
N ILE A 151 -13.95 -8.32 3.23
CA ILE A 151 -13.88 -9.80 3.31
C ILE A 151 -13.82 -10.40 1.91
N LEU A 152 -14.72 -10.00 1.00
CA LEU A 152 -14.72 -10.49 -0.38
C LEU A 152 -13.43 -10.13 -1.13
N ALA A 153 -12.93 -8.90 -0.96
CA ALA A 153 -11.69 -8.45 -1.59
C ALA A 153 -10.47 -9.24 -1.10
N SER A 154 -10.44 -9.67 0.16
CA SER A 154 -9.33 -10.42 0.73
C SER A 154 -9.12 -11.79 0.05
N PHE A 155 -10.17 -12.41 -0.46
CA PHE A 155 -10.05 -13.67 -1.21
C PHE A 155 -9.42 -13.51 -2.60
N GLY A 156 -9.59 -12.35 -3.24
CA GLY A 156 -9.13 -12.11 -4.61
C GLY A 156 -7.83 -11.32 -4.68
N ILE A 157 -7.91 -10.03 -4.45
CA ILE A 157 -6.83 -9.08 -4.74
C ILE A 157 -5.61 -9.32 -3.84
N GLY A 158 -5.85 -9.59 -2.56
CA GLY A 158 -4.78 -9.75 -1.56
C GLY A 158 -4.01 -11.06 -1.67
N ASN A 159 -4.58 -12.09 -2.24
CA ASN A 159 -4.00 -13.44 -2.23
C ASN A 159 -3.77 -14.01 -3.63
N LEU A 160 -4.83 -14.26 -4.40
CA LEU A 160 -4.74 -14.99 -5.67
C LEU A 160 -3.73 -14.38 -6.66
N GLY A 161 -3.74 -13.06 -6.80
CA GLY A 161 -2.82 -12.35 -7.70
C GLY A 161 -1.36 -12.49 -7.30
N GLN A 162 -1.07 -12.41 -6.00
CA GLN A 162 0.29 -12.51 -5.48
C GLN A 162 0.82 -13.95 -5.57
N VAL A 163 0.05 -14.94 -5.12
CA VAL A 163 0.44 -16.35 -5.20
C VAL A 163 0.71 -16.76 -6.65
N ASN A 164 -0.16 -16.36 -7.59
CA ASN A 164 0.06 -16.64 -9.01
C ASN A 164 1.40 -16.08 -9.51
N LYS A 165 1.72 -14.82 -9.16
CA LYS A 165 3.00 -14.19 -9.56
C LYS A 165 4.21 -14.85 -8.92
N ILE A 166 4.11 -15.23 -7.65
CA ILE A 166 5.19 -15.97 -6.96
C ILE A 166 5.44 -17.29 -7.67
N THR A 167 4.37 -18.06 -7.96
CA THR A 167 4.47 -19.35 -8.64
C THR A 167 5.13 -19.22 -10.01
N VAL A 168 4.63 -18.32 -10.86
CA VAL A 168 5.18 -18.09 -12.22
C VAL A 168 6.66 -17.67 -12.16
N ASN A 169 7.03 -16.79 -11.23
CA ASN A 169 8.43 -16.33 -11.11
C ASN A 169 9.34 -17.44 -10.56
N LEU A 170 8.90 -18.24 -9.60
CA LEU A 170 9.68 -19.38 -9.09
C LEU A 170 9.87 -20.44 -10.17
N GLU A 171 8.83 -20.75 -10.93
CA GLU A 171 8.92 -21.68 -12.07
C GLU A 171 9.94 -21.16 -13.10
N ALA A 172 9.85 -19.88 -13.47
CA ALA A 172 10.77 -19.31 -14.46
C ALA A 172 12.22 -19.22 -13.97
N ALA A 173 12.45 -18.92 -12.67
CA ALA A 173 13.79 -18.70 -12.13
C ALA A 173 14.53 -20.00 -11.76
N PHE A 174 13.83 -20.96 -11.19
CA PHE A 174 14.47 -22.14 -10.59
C PHE A 174 14.08 -23.48 -11.24
N PHE A 175 12.95 -23.52 -11.92
CA PHE A 175 12.37 -24.76 -12.47
C PHE A 175 12.11 -24.68 -13.98
N SER A 176 12.84 -23.79 -14.69
CA SER A 176 12.70 -23.66 -16.14
C SER A 176 13.07 -25.01 -16.82
N GLY A 177 12.11 -25.62 -17.52
CA GLY A 177 12.30 -26.91 -18.18
C GLY A 177 11.88 -28.14 -17.36
N VAL A 178 11.45 -27.97 -16.11
CA VAL A 178 10.88 -29.09 -15.31
C VAL A 178 9.40 -29.23 -15.62
N ASP A 179 9.02 -30.27 -16.34
CA ASP A 179 7.62 -30.63 -16.58
C ASP A 179 7.28 -31.90 -15.79
N LEU A 180 6.52 -31.75 -14.70
CA LEU A 180 6.02 -32.85 -13.86
C LEU A 180 4.65 -33.31 -14.30
N GLY A 181 4.16 -32.88 -15.48
CA GLY A 181 2.82 -33.15 -15.96
C GLY A 181 1.74 -32.29 -15.31
N LYS A 182 0.47 -32.63 -15.59
CA LYS A 182 -0.70 -31.90 -15.13
C LYS A 182 -1.68 -32.81 -14.42
N ILE A 183 -2.26 -32.36 -13.31
CA ILE A 183 -3.37 -33.01 -12.60
C ILE A 183 -4.58 -32.08 -12.71
N GLY A 184 -5.67 -32.55 -13.33
CA GLY A 184 -6.89 -31.78 -13.52
C GLY A 184 -6.69 -30.45 -14.30
N GLY A 185 -5.71 -30.42 -15.22
CA GLY A 185 -5.38 -29.25 -16.01
C GLY A 185 -4.41 -28.26 -15.32
N ILE A 186 -4.05 -28.49 -14.06
CA ILE A 186 -3.11 -27.65 -13.29
C ILE A 186 -1.73 -28.29 -13.33
N PRO A 187 -0.63 -27.52 -13.63
CA PRO A 187 0.72 -28.05 -13.54
C PRO A 187 1.05 -28.56 -12.12
N VAL A 188 1.61 -29.74 -12.01
CA VAL A 188 1.96 -30.36 -10.70
C VAL A 188 2.93 -29.49 -9.93
N LEU A 189 3.89 -28.86 -10.60
CA LEU A 189 4.84 -27.95 -9.98
C LEU A 189 4.16 -26.75 -9.33
N SER A 190 3.23 -26.11 -10.02
CA SER A 190 2.43 -24.99 -9.45
C SER A 190 1.62 -25.43 -8.22
N LEU A 191 1.10 -26.65 -8.22
CA LEU A 191 0.37 -27.22 -7.09
C LEU A 191 1.30 -27.41 -5.87
N ILE A 192 2.50 -27.95 -6.07
CA ILE A 192 3.49 -28.13 -5.01
C ILE A 192 3.87 -26.79 -4.41
N ILE A 193 4.20 -25.80 -5.25
CA ILE A 193 4.56 -24.43 -4.79
C ILE A 193 3.37 -23.85 -4.00
N GLY A 194 2.15 -23.97 -4.49
CA GLY A 194 0.94 -23.49 -3.81
C GLY A 194 0.75 -24.12 -2.43
N VAL A 195 0.94 -25.43 -2.29
CA VAL A 195 0.86 -26.14 -1.00
C VAL A 195 1.93 -25.63 -0.04
N VAL A 196 3.18 -25.50 -0.48
CA VAL A 196 4.28 -24.99 0.37
C VAL A 196 3.98 -23.56 0.84
N LEU A 197 3.54 -22.68 -0.06
CA LEU A 197 3.16 -21.31 0.31
C LEU A 197 1.99 -21.27 1.30
N THR A 198 1.00 -22.15 1.13
CA THR A 198 -0.14 -22.24 2.06
C THR A 198 0.29 -22.67 3.45
N LEU A 199 1.18 -23.65 3.55
CA LEU A 199 1.72 -24.11 4.83
C LEU A 199 2.54 -23.02 5.52
N LEU A 200 3.43 -22.33 4.79
CA LEU A 200 4.23 -21.24 5.33
C LEU A 200 3.36 -20.08 5.81
N ALA A 201 2.38 -19.65 4.99
CA ALA A 201 1.44 -18.60 5.36
C ALA A 201 0.59 -19.03 6.59
N GLY A 202 0.11 -20.26 6.61
CA GLY A 202 -0.65 -20.82 7.73
C GLY A 202 0.12 -20.77 9.04
N LEU A 203 1.40 -21.15 9.04
CA LEU A 203 2.27 -21.09 10.24
C LEU A 203 2.40 -19.67 10.80
N ILE A 204 2.42 -18.65 9.93
CA ILE A 204 2.52 -17.25 10.36
C ILE A 204 1.17 -16.74 10.88
N ILE A 205 0.09 -16.99 10.13
CA ILE A 205 -1.26 -16.46 10.40
C ILE A 205 -1.83 -17.06 11.70
N LEU A 206 -1.60 -18.33 11.98
CA LEU A 206 -2.07 -19.00 13.20
C LEU A 206 -1.52 -18.34 14.48
N GLY A 207 -0.41 -17.62 14.41
CA GLY A 207 0.14 -16.84 15.52
C GLY A 207 -0.54 -15.48 15.76
N GLY A 208 -1.52 -15.11 14.94
CA GLY A 208 -2.27 -13.85 15.01
C GLY A 208 -1.46 -12.61 14.64
N LEU A 209 -2.08 -11.44 14.81
CA LEU A 209 -1.53 -10.16 14.37
C LEU A 209 -0.11 -9.86 14.88
N LYS A 210 0.21 -10.23 16.12
CA LYS A 210 1.55 -10.01 16.70
C LYS A 210 2.64 -10.79 15.97
N ARG A 211 2.35 -12.04 15.60
CA ARG A 211 3.30 -12.89 14.89
C ARG A 211 3.49 -12.40 13.46
N ILE A 212 2.40 -12.02 12.81
CA ILE A 212 2.41 -11.39 11.48
C ILE A 212 3.26 -10.11 11.52
N ALA A 213 3.03 -9.24 12.51
CA ALA A 213 3.74 -7.98 12.65
C ALA A 213 5.23 -8.17 12.96
N ALA A 214 5.59 -9.14 13.80
CA ALA A 214 6.99 -9.46 14.10
C ALA A 214 7.72 -10.03 12.87
N PHE A 215 7.06 -10.86 12.08
CA PHE A 215 7.60 -11.38 10.83
C PHE A 215 7.78 -10.27 9.79
N ALA A 216 6.77 -9.41 9.62
CA ALA A 216 6.82 -8.28 8.70
C ALA A 216 7.91 -7.26 9.09
N GLU A 217 8.11 -6.99 10.39
CA GLU A 217 9.16 -6.09 10.89
C GLU A 217 10.57 -6.51 10.45
N PHE A 218 10.80 -7.81 10.28
CA PHE A 218 12.08 -8.34 9.81
C PHE A 218 12.17 -8.44 8.29
N VAL A 219 11.15 -9.01 7.65
CA VAL A 219 11.19 -9.35 6.22
C VAL A 219 11.04 -8.11 5.33
N VAL A 220 10.17 -7.16 5.69
CA VAL A 220 9.89 -6.00 4.84
C VAL A 220 11.09 -5.08 4.66
N PRO A 221 11.83 -4.67 5.70
CA PRO A 221 13.04 -3.89 5.51
C PRO A 221 14.10 -4.63 4.67
N PHE A 222 14.27 -5.93 4.89
CA PHE A 222 15.20 -6.75 4.10
C PHE A 222 14.79 -6.77 2.61
N MET A 223 13.53 -7.04 2.33
CA MET A 223 12.97 -7.03 0.97
C MET A 223 13.15 -5.66 0.30
N ALA A 224 12.82 -4.58 1.01
CA ALA A 224 12.93 -3.23 0.49
C ALA A 224 14.39 -2.85 0.15
N VAL A 225 15.33 -3.15 1.06
CA VAL A 225 16.77 -2.90 0.83
C VAL A 225 17.28 -3.70 -0.38
N THR A 226 16.93 -4.98 -0.47
CA THR A 226 17.35 -5.84 -1.59
C THR A 226 16.80 -5.32 -2.93
N TYR A 227 15.52 -4.93 -2.95
CA TYR A 227 14.88 -4.38 -4.15
C TYR A 227 15.53 -3.06 -4.57
N ILE A 228 15.70 -2.12 -3.63
CA ILE A 228 16.32 -0.81 -3.89
C ILE A 228 17.77 -0.99 -4.37
N ALA A 229 18.54 -1.88 -3.74
CA ALA A 229 19.90 -2.15 -4.15
C ALA A 229 19.95 -2.69 -5.59
N GLY A 230 19.06 -3.63 -5.94
CA GLY A 230 18.95 -4.14 -7.31
C GLY A 230 18.56 -3.04 -8.31
N ALA A 231 17.56 -2.20 -7.98
CA ALA A 231 17.15 -1.09 -8.82
C ALA A 231 18.29 -0.06 -9.02
N LEU A 232 19.00 0.31 -7.95
CA LEU A 232 20.16 1.20 -8.04
C LEU A 232 21.28 0.60 -8.90
N THR A 233 21.54 -0.70 -8.79
CA THR A 233 22.52 -1.38 -9.63
C THR A 233 22.16 -1.25 -11.10
N VAL A 234 20.90 -1.47 -11.48
CA VAL A 234 20.43 -1.28 -12.86
C VAL A 234 20.59 0.17 -13.31
N CYS A 235 20.25 1.13 -12.45
CA CYS A 235 20.43 2.56 -12.72
C CYS A 235 21.90 2.93 -12.94
N ILE A 236 22.81 2.39 -12.13
CA ILE A 236 24.26 2.65 -12.26
C ILE A 236 24.80 2.06 -13.56
N ILE A 237 24.44 0.83 -13.91
CA ILE A 237 24.86 0.18 -15.14
C ILE A 237 24.37 0.94 -16.39
N ASN A 238 23.17 1.53 -16.31
CA ASN A 238 22.55 2.26 -17.41
C ASN A 238 22.51 3.78 -17.17
N PHE A 239 23.56 4.33 -16.57
CA PHE A 239 23.59 5.73 -16.14
C PHE A 239 23.28 6.71 -17.27
N ASP A 240 23.79 6.45 -18.48
CA ASP A 240 23.59 7.28 -19.66
C ASP A 240 22.11 7.36 -20.08
N MET A 241 21.31 6.37 -19.75
CA MET A 241 19.88 6.31 -20.07
C MET A 241 18.99 6.99 -19.02
N LEU A 242 19.51 7.38 -17.86
CA LEU A 242 18.70 7.98 -16.78
C LEU A 242 18.10 9.33 -17.19
N ALA A 243 18.91 10.24 -17.75
CA ALA A 243 18.43 11.55 -18.18
C ALA A 243 17.37 11.44 -19.30
N PRO A 244 17.59 10.66 -20.40
CA PRO A 244 16.56 10.39 -21.39
C PRO A 244 15.27 9.78 -20.80
N ALA A 245 15.39 8.84 -19.85
CA ALA A 245 14.25 8.21 -19.19
C ALA A 245 13.42 9.23 -18.40
N PHE A 246 14.05 10.05 -17.56
CA PHE A 246 13.37 11.13 -16.84
C PHE A 246 12.71 12.14 -17.78
N CYS A 247 13.39 12.60 -18.81
CA CYS A 247 12.81 13.49 -19.82
C CYS A 247 11.59 12.85 -20.49
N SER A 248 11.63 11.55 -20.77
CA SER A 248 10.51 10.85 -21.38
C SER A 248 9.28 10.82 -20.47
N ILE A 249 9.45 10.61 -19.14
CA ILE A 249 8.35 10.60 -18.17
C ILE A 249 7.57 11.92 -18.27
N PHE A 250 8.25 13.06 -18.17
CA PHE A 250 7.59 14.37 -18.20
C PHE A 250 7.05 14.72 -19.59
N ARG A 251 7.80 14.43 -20.65
CA ARG A 251 7.39 14.70 -22.04
C ARG A 251 6.12 13.94 -22.40
N PHE A 252 6.01 12.66 -22.04
CA PHE A 252 4.84 11.85 -22.36
C PHE A 252 3.69 12.01 -21.36
N ALA A 253 3.94 12.50 -20.15
CA ALA A 253 2.89 12.79 -19.19
C ALA A 253 1.95 13.91 -19.62
N LEU A 254 2.51 14.93 -20.30
CA LEU A 254 1.83 16.18 -20.65
C LEU A 254 1.78 16.44 -22.16
N SER A 255 2.34 15.53 -22.98
CA SER A 255 2.43 15.76 -24.44
C SER A 255 1.06 15.71 -25.08
N GLY A 256 0.52 16.91 -25.31
CA GLY A 256 -0.67 17.13 -26.12
C GLY A 256 -0.45 16.96 -27.64
N LYS A 257 0.68 16.36 -28.12
CA LYS A 257 0.80 15.92 -29.52
C LYS A 257 -0.24 14.87 -29.88
N ALA A 258 -0.82 14.30 -28.87
CA ALA A 258 -2.04 13.56 -28.89
C ALA A 258 -3.29 14.45 -29.14
N ALA A 259 -3.29 15.73 -28.89
CA ALA A 259 -4.50 16.59 -28.98
C ALA A 259 -4.91 17.04 -30.35
N ALA A 260 -4.05 16.86 -31.36
CA ALA A 260 -4.36 17.29 -32.76
C ALA A 260 -5.22 16.30 -33.54
N GLY A 261 -5.61 15.17 -32.97
CA GLY A 261 -6.53 14.19 -33.57
C GLY A 261 -7.14 13.29 -32.48
N GLY A 262 -8.36 12.81 -32.68
CA GLY A 262 -9.12 12.03 -31.67
C GLY A 262 -8.38 10.83 -31.08
N ALA A 263 -7.42 10.22 -31.79
CA ALA A 263 -6.56 9.13 -31.29
C ALA A 263 -5.64 9.58 -30.16
N ALA A 264 -5.35 10.80 -30.05
CA ALA A 264 -4.36 11.41 -29.22
C ALA A 264 -4.92 11.83 -27.86
N GLY A 265 -6.15 12.30 -27.77
CA GLY A 265 -6.88 12.46 -26.50
C GLY A 265 -7.14 11.11 -25.84
N ALA A 266 -7.38 10.06 -26.64
CA ALA A 266 -7.51 8.69 -26.15
C ALA A 266 -6.19 8.17 -25.55
N ALA A 267 -5.04 8.47 -26.15
CA ALA A 267 -3.72 8.09 -25.62
C ALA A 267 -3.42 8.78 -24.29
N LEU A 268 -3.62 10.09 -24.19
CA LEU A 268 -3.44 10.82 -22.93
C LEU A 268 -4.38 10.31 -21.84
N ARG A 269 -5.65 10.12 -22.14
CA ARG A 269 -6.62 9.51 -21.22
C ARG A 269 -6.14 8.14 -20.73
N LYS A 270 -5.59 7.33 -21.62
CA LYS A 270 -5.06 6.01 -21.27
C LYS A 270 -3.86 6.12 -20.33
N THR A 271 -2.90 7.02 -20.64
CA THR A 271 -1.72 7.29 -19.80
C THR A 271 -2.13 7.71 -18.37
N VAL A 272 -2.99 8.72 -18.25
CA VAL A 272 -3.51 9.21 -16.97
C VAL A 272 -4.24 8.09 -16.21
N THR A 273 -5.13 7.39 -16.89
CA THR A 273 -5.94 6.34 -16.28
C THR A 273 -5.08 5.17 -15.81
N GLN A 274 -4.12 4.72 -16.60
CA GLN A 274 -3.23 3.62 -16.20
C GLN A 274 -2.30 4.04 -15.06
N GLY A 275 -1.72 5.24 -15.13
CA GLY A 275 -0.88 5.77 -14.06
C GLY A 275 -1.63 5.90 -12.74
N CYS A 276 -2.74 6.63 -12.73
CA CYS A 276 -3.53 6.83 -11.50
C CYS A 276 -4.10 5.51 -10.95
N LYS A 277 -4.58 4.62 -11.82
CA LYS A 277 -5.10 3.30 -11.42
C LYS A 277 -4.03 2.47 -10.73
N ARG A 278 -2.82 2.45 -11.27
CA ARG A 278 -1.71 1.67 -10.69
C ARG A 278 -1.13 2.31 -9.44
N GLY A 279 -1.02 3.63 -9.39
CA GLY A 279 -0.60 4.33 -8.17
C GLY A 279 -1.52 4.03 -7.00
N MET A 280 -2.83 4.21 -7.16
CA MET A 280 -3.82 3.90 -6.11
C MET A 280 -3.88 2.42 -5.75
N PHE A 281 -3.69 1.53 -6.73
CA PHE A 281 -3.65 0.09 -6.47
C PHE A 281 -2.40 -0.32 -5.69
N SER A 282 -1.25 0.33 -5.94
CA SER A 282 0.00 0.05 -5.24
C SER A 282 -0.07 0.47 -3.77
N ASN A 283 -0.41 1.73 -3.50
CA ASN A 283 -0.35 2.28 -2.15
C ASN A 283 -1.59 2.05 -1.28
N GLU A 284 -2.67 1.53 -1.86
CA GLU A 284 -3.95 1.24 -1.20
C GLU A 284 -4.58 2.43 -0.45
N ALA A 285 -4.12 3.66 -0.67
CA ALA A 285 -4.68 4.85 -0.01
C ALA A 285 -6.14 5.08 -0.44
N GLY A 286 -7.03 5.22 0.53
CA GLY A 286 -8.47 5.34 0.32
C GLY A 286 -9.21 4.00 0.29
N LEU A 287 -8.51 2.86 0.40
CA LEU A 287 -9.14 1.55 0.47
C LEU A 287 -9.47 1.09 1.89
N GLY A 288 -8.92 1.75 2.91
CA GLY A 288 -9.16 1.42 4.32
C GLY A 288 -8.51 0.13 4.80
N SER A 289 -7.71 -0.55 3.99
CA SER A 289 -7.02 -1.80 4.33
C SER A 289 -5.92 -1.57 5.35
N SER A 290 -5.01 -0.63 5.09
CA SER A 290 -3.88 -0.32 5.96
C SER A 290 -4.30 0.21 7.32
N VAL A 291 -5.40 0.95 7.39
CA VAL A 291 -5.89 1.53 8.64
C VAL A 291 -6.29 0.49 9.68
N MET A 292 -6.69 -0.72 9.28
CA MET A 292 -6.99 -1.81 10.22
C MET A 292 -5.75 -2.24 11.00
N VAL A 293 -4.61 -2.31 10.33
CA VAL A 293 -3.32 -2.65 10.95
C VAL A 293 -2.82 -1.48 11.80
N HIS A 294 -2.84 -0.27 11.25
CA HIS A 294 -2.42 0.94 11.96
C HIS A 294 -3.21 1.18 13.24
N SER A 295 -4.51 0.85 13.24
CA SER A 295 -5.38 0.99 14.42
C SER A 295 -4.95 0.12 15.61
N SER A 296 -4.19 -0.96 15.37
CA SER A 296 -3.68 -1.86 16.40
C SER A 296 -2.35 -1.39 17.03
N SER A 297 -1.80 -0.28 16.57
CA SER A 297 -0.54 0.27 17.07
C SER A 297 -0.68 0.89 18.46
N ASP A 298 0.41 0.79 19.24
CA ASP A 298 0.51 1.44 20.55
C ASP A 298 0.92 2.90 20.40
N VAL A 299 -0.07 3.75 20.17
CA VAL A 299 0.09 5.18 19.99
C VAL A 299 -0.97 5.94 20.75
N HIS A 300 -0.60 7.05 21.41
CA HIS A 300 -1.53 7.92 22.12
C HIS A 300 -2.15 8.97 21.21
N GLU A 301 -1.31 9.62 20.40
CA GLU A 301 -1.71 10.70 19.51
C GLU A 301 -2.09 10.18 18.13
N PRO A 302 -3.36 10.31 17.70
CA PRO A 302 -3.82 9.82 16.39
C PRO A 302 -2.99 10.34 15.21
N VAL A 303 -2.57 11.60 15.27
CA VAL A 303 -1.78 12.26 14.22
C VAL A 303 -0.42 11.60 14.01
N GLN A 304 0.20 11.04 15.07
CA GLN A 304 1.47 10.32 14.93
C GLN A 304 1.34 9.13 13.99
N GLN A 305 0.26 8.35 14.13
CA GLN A 305 0.04 7.23 13.23
C GLN A 305 -0.41 7.67 11.84
N GLY A 306 -1.09 8.82 11.74
CA GLY A 306 -1.37 9.47 10.46
C GLY A 306 -0.09 9.79 9.67
N MET A 307 0.94 10.33 10.35
CA MET A 307 2.24 10.61 9.72
C MET A 307 2.93 9.36 9.19
N TRP A 308 2.77 8.20 9.85
CA TRP A 308 3.24 6.92 9.33
C TRP A 308 2.50 6.52 8.03
N GLY A 309 1.23 6.91 7.88
CA GLY A 309 0.49 6.72 6.63
C GLY A 309 1.06 7.55 5.47
N ILE A 310 1.49 8.81 5.73
CA ILE A 310 2.21 9.60 4.72
C ILE A 310 3.49 8.88 4.30
N PHE A 311 4.30 8.46 5.27
CA PHE A 311 5.55 7.77 5.01
C PHE A 311 5.33 6.45 4.27
N GLN A 312 4.29 5.69 4.61
CA GLN A 312 3.93 4.45 3.92
C GLN A 312 3.74 4.67 2.42
N VAL A 313 2.87 5.61 2.04
CA VAL A 313 2.57 5.91 0.63
C VAL A 313 3.80 6.48 -0.09
N PHE A 314 4.55 7.36 0.57
CA PHE A 314 5.79 7.92 0.03
C PHE A 314 6.81 6.81 -0.25
N PHE A 315 7.04 5.93 0.71
CA PHE A 315 8.00 4.84 0.59
C PHE A 315 7.57 3.83 -0.48
N ASP A 316 6.33 3.39 -0.44
CA ASP A 316 5.77 2.40 -1.38
C ASP A 316 5.80 2.89 -2.83
N THR A 317 5.38 4.13 -3.09
CA THR A 317 5.10 4.55 -4.47
C THR A 317 6.15 5.50 -5.05
N ILE A 318 6.86 6.28 -4.21
CA ILE A 318 7.90 7.20 -4.68
C ILE A 318 9.27 6.56 -4.62
N ILE A 319 9.58 5.78 -3.57
CA ILE A 319 10.90 5.15 -3.41
C ILE A 319 10.94 3.79 -4.10
N VAL A 320 10.04 2.88 -3.78
CA VAL A 320 9.99 1.53 -4.35
C VAL A 320 9.37 1.54 -5.75
#